data_5a8337ee1e80a61c0e3419dac9e5ebdd
#
_entry.id   5a8337ee1e80a61c0e3419dac9e5ebdd
#
_cell.length_a   1.000
_cell.length_b   1.000
_cell.length_c   1.000
_cell.angle_alpha   90.00
_cell.angle_beta   90.00
_cell.angle_gamma   90.00
#
_symmetry.space_group_name_H-M   'P 1'
#
loop_
_entity.id
_entity.type
_entity.pdbx_description
1 polymer ?
#
loop_
_entity_poly.entity_id
_entity_poly.type
_entity_poly.pdbx_seq_one_letter_code
_entity_poly.pdbx_strand_id
1 'polypeptide(L)'
;ADALEALADGRPIREVVADPSAASFLECLRRRGWQVRRAENEVLSGIRTTAELLRTGRLVICPGCGDAIREFGLYRWDTSAGGRDQVCKEHDHAMDDIRYFAVTVAAKERGGSWAGSVERRIF
;
A
#
# COMPACT_ATOMS: atom_id res chain seq x y z
N ALA A 1 -6.99 5.62 14.12
CA ALA A 1 -5.78 6.41 14.49
C ALA A 1 -5.02 5.79 15.64
N ASP A 2 -5.69 5.26 16.69
CA ASP A 2 -5.01 4.61 17.82
C ASP A 2 -4.19 3.39 17.40
N ALA A 3 -4.70 2.60 16.45
CA ALA A 3 -3.98 1.47 15.89
C ALA A 3 -2.70 1.91 15.16
N LEU A 4 -2.71 3.04 14.47
CA LEU A 4 -1.52 3.59 13.82
C LEU A 4 -0.48 4.06 14.83
N GLU A 5 -0.92 4.68 15.91
CA GLU A 5 -0.01 5.11 16.98
C GLU A 5 0.64 3.91 17.66
N ALA A 6 -0.13 2.86 17.92
CA ALA A 6 0.38 1.61 18.46
C ALA A 6 1.38 0.93 17.51
N LEU A 7 1.09 0.92 16.22
CA LEU A 7 1.98 0.36 15.19
C LEU A 7 3.28 1.15 15.08
N ALA A 8 3.22 2.47 15.21
CA ALA A 8 4.41 3.33 15.20
C ALA A 8 5.36 3.01 16.35
N ASP A 9 4.83 2.62 17.51
CA ASP A 9 5.60 2.21 18.68
C ASP A 9 6.73 3.21 19.01
N GLY A 10 6.36 4.49 19.09
CA GLY A 10 7.30 5.58 19.38
C GLY A 10 8.25 5.95 18.25
N ARG A 11 8.21 5.25 17.13
CA ARG A 11 9.04 5.57 15.95
C ARG A 11 8.47 6.79 15.22
N PRO A 12 9.33 7.67 14.67
CA PRO A 12 8.86 8.79 13.89
C PRO A 12 8.24 8.30 12.57
N ILE A 13 7.02 8.76 12.30
CA ILE A 13 6.32 8.49 11.04
C ILE A 13 6.35 9.75 10.20
N ARG A 14 6.93 9.66 9.01
CA ARG A 14 7.04 10.79 8.08
C ARG A 14 5.68 11.16 7.50
N GLU A 15 4.98 10.17 6.99
CA GLU A 15 3.67 10.37 6.38
C GLU A 15 2.86 9.09 6.36
N VAL A 16 1.55 9.23 6.23
CA VAL A 16 0.61 8.14 6.01
C VAL A 16 0.05 8.26 4.60
N VAL A 17 0.15 7.20 3.82
CA VAL A 17 -0.45 7.11 2.49
C VAL A 17 -1.73 6.27 2.60
N ALA A 18 -2.83 6.80 2.15
CA ALA A 18 -4.12 6.13 2.27
C ALA A 18 -4.97 6.27 1.01
N ASP A 19 -5.89 5.34 0.84
CA ASP A 19 -6.86 5.34 -0.24
C ASP A 19 -7.62 6.67 -0.27
N PRO A 20 -7.66 7.38 -1.41
CA PRO A 20 -8.38 8.64 -1.51
C PRO A 20 -9.87 8.54 -1.24
N SER A 21 -10.48 7.37 -1.35
CA SER A 21 -11.89 7.15 -1.02
C SER A 21 -12.17 7.17 0.49
N ALA A 22 -11.14 7.06 1.33
CA ALA A 22 -11.27 7.08 2.78
C ALA A 22 -11.22 8.50 3.36
N ALA A 23 -12.03 9.42 2.83
CA ALA A 23 -11.97 10.85 3.14
C ALA A 23 -12.12 11.15 4.64
N SER A 24 -13.06 10.51 5.32
CA SER A 24 -13.30 10.71 6.75
C SER A 24 -12.10 10.25 7.59
N PHE A 25 -11.48 9.16 7.21
CA PHE A 25 -10.29 8.64 7.89
C PHE A 25 -9.10 9.58 7.69
N LEU A 26 -8.89 10.05 6.47
CA LEU A 26 -7.84 11.03 6.16
C LEU A 26 -7.99 12.31 6.97
N GLU A 27 -9.21 12.81 7.09
CA GLU A 27 -9.50 14.01 7.88
C GLU A 27 -9.26 13.77 9.37
N CYS A 28 -9.64 12.61 9.89
CA CYS A 28 -9.37 12.22 11.28
C CYS A 28 -7.86 12.23 11.58
N LEU A 29 -7.06 11.67 10.68
CA LEU A 29 -5.60 11.65 10.83
C LEU A 29 -5.00 13.05 10.80
N ARG A 30 -5.46 13.91 9.89
CA ARG A 30 -5.00 15.32 9.81
C ARG A 30 -5.27 16.08 11.11
N ARG A 31 -6.46 15.90 11.67
CA ARG A 31 -6.84 16.54 12.95
C ARG A 31 -5.96 16.09 14.11
N ARG A 32 -5.43 14.87 14.04
CA ARG A 32 -4.47 14.36 15.03
C ARG A 32 -3.02 14.76 14.74
N GLY A 33 -2.78 15.58 13.74
CA GLY A 33 -1.45 16.09 13.39
C GLY A 33 -0.62 15.19 12.48
N TRP A 34 -1.21 14.15 11.91
CA TRP A 34 -0.49 13.28 10.96
C TRP A 34 -0.32 13.96 9.59
N GLN A 35 0.85 13.75 9.01
CA GLN A 35 1.05 14.08 7.60
C GLN A 35 0.38 12.99 6.75
N VAL A 36 -0.57 13.39 5.92
CA VAL A 36 -1.38 12.45 5.15
C VAL A 36 -1.30 12.77 3.67
N ARG A 37 -1.02 11.75 2.88
CA ARG A 37 -1.00 11.82 1.43
C ARG A 37 -2.06 10.88 0.85
N ARG A 38 -2.81 11.36 -0.12
CA ARG A 38 -3.69 10.51 -0.90
C ARG A 38 -2.87 9.61 -1.82
N ALA A 39 -3.18 8.31 -1.83
CA ALA A 39 -2.54 7.37 -2.72
C ALA A 39 -2.89 7.66 -4.18
N GLU A 40 -1.93 7.46 -5.07
CA GLU A 40 -2.21 7.34 -6.49
C GLU A 40 -2.81 5.96 -6.76
N ASN A 41 -4.04 5.94 -7.25
CA ASN A 41 -4.87 4.73 -7.27
C ASN A 41 -5.06 4.13 -8.67
N GLU A 42 -4.22 4.42 -9.62
CA GLU A 42 -4.28 3.74 -10.91
C GLU A 42 -3.76 2.31 -10.78
N VAL A 43 -4.63 1.33 -11.10
CA VAL A 43 -4.36 -0.07 -10.79
C VAL A 43 -3.27 -0.64 -11.70
N LEU A 44 -3.41 -0.51 -13.02
CA LEU A 44 -2.49 -1.17 -13.96
C LEU A 44 -1.08 -0.61 -13.90
N SER A 45 -0.93 0.71 -13.93
CA SER A 45 0.39 1.33 -13.81
C SER A 45 1.01 1.08 -12.45
N GLY A 46 0.19 1.03 -11.41
CA GLY A 46 0.63 0.70 -10.06
C GLY A 46 1.16 -0.72 -9.94
N ILE A 47 0.49 -1.69 -10.54
CA ILE A 47 0.95 -3.09 -10.60
C ILE A 47 2.29 -3.19 -11.33
N ARG A 48 2.43 -2.54 -12.48
CA ARG A 48 3.68 -2.54 -13.25
C ARG A 48 4.82 -1.92 -12.46
N THR A 49 4.59 -0.79 -11.83
CA THR A 49 5.58 -0.11 -10.99
C THR A 49 6.01 -0.97 -9.82
N THR A 50 5.06 -1.59 -9.13
CA THR A 50 5.33 -2.49 -8.01
C THR A 50 6.15 -3.70 -8.46
N ALA A 51 5.76 -4.32 -9.56
CA ALA A 51 6.47 -5.46 -10.13
C ALA A 51 7.92 -5.10 -10.50
N GLU A 52 8.13 -3.94 -11.09
CA GLU A 52 9.48 -3.45 -11.44
C GLU A 52 10.34 -3.22 -10.21
N LEU A 53 9.80 -2.62 -9.16
CA LEU A 53 10.52 -2.40 -7.91
C LEU A 53 10.90 -3.72 -7.23
N LEU A 54 10.01 -4.71 -7.25
CA LEU A 54 10.28 -6.05 -6.73
C LEU A 54 11.35 -6.76 -7.56
N ARG A 55 11.21 -6.71 -8.88
CA ARG A 55 12.14 -7.35 -9.82
C ARG A 55 13.56 -6.81 -9.67
N THR A 56 13.70 -5.51 -9.48
CA THR A 56 15.02 -4.85 -9.35
C THR A 56 15.58 -4.86 -7.93
N GLY A 57 14.87 -5.44 -6.97
CA GLY A 57 15.29 -5.48 -5.57
C GLY A 57 15.20 -4.17 -4.82
N ARG A 58 14.55 -3.16 -5.39
CA ARG A 58 14.32 -1.85 -4.74
C ARG A 58 13.19 -1.91 -3.71
N LEU A 59 12.31 -2.88 -3.84
CA LEU A 59 11.26 -3.20 -2.88
C LEU A 59 11.41 -4.67 -2.48
N VAL A 60 11.44 -4.93 -1.18
CA VAL A 60 11.50 -6.29 -0.63
C VAL A 60 10.41 -6.48 0.41
N ILE A 61 9.92 -7.70 0.53
CA ILE A 61 8.90 -8.08 1.50
C ILE A 61 9.55 -8.93 2.58
N CYS A 62 9.48 -8.47 3.82
CA CYS A 62 10.06 -9.20 4.94
C CYS A 62 9.27 -10.46 5.28
N PRO A 63 9.91 -11.51 5.80
CA PRO A 63 9.24 -12.76 6.16
C PRO A 63 8.10 -12.61 7.17
N GLY A 64 8.16 -11.58 8.03
CA GLY A 64 7.10 -11.27 9.00
C GLY A 64 5.83 -10.67 8.40
N CYS A 65 5.81 -10.31 7.12
CA CYS A 65 4.66 -9.74 6.43
C CYS A 65 3.74 -10.85 5.89
N GLY A 66 3.15 -11.65 6.80
CA GLY A 66 2.40 -12.85 6.44
C GLY A 66 1.20 -12.59 5.54
N ASP A 67 0.44 -11.52 5.79
CA ASP A 67 -0.72 -11.17 4.95
C ASP A 67 -0.29 -10.79 3.53
N ALA A 68 0.76 -10.02 3.38
CA ALA A 68 1.28 -9.65 2.08
C ALA A 68 1.76 -10.87 1.30
N ILE A 69 2.53 -11.75 1.94
CA ILE A 69 3.03 -12.98 1.31
C ILE A 69 1.88 -13.88 0.85
N ARG A 70 0.85 -14.03 1.68
CA ARG A 70 -0.34 -14.82 1.35
C ARG A 70 -1.07 -14.22 0.14
N GLU A 71 -1.30 -12.92 0.14
CA GLU A 71 -2.02 -12.25 -0.94
C GLU A 71 -1.26 -12.24 -2.26
N PHE A 72 0.06 -12.22 -2.26
CA PHE A 72 0.85 -12.40 -3.48
C PHE A 72 0.53 -13.72 -4.20
N GLY A 73 0.28 -14.79 -3.46
CA GLY A 73 -0.11 -16.07 -4.03
C GLY A 73 -1.56 -16.15 -4.51
N LEU A 74 -2.42 -15.23 -4.06
CA LEU A 74 -3.85 -15.22 -4.36
C LEU A 74 -4.26 -14.11 -5.33
N TYR A 75 -3.43 -13.10 -5.49
CA TYR A 75 -3.71 -11.95 -6.36
C TYR A 75 -3.73 -12.38 -7.83
N ARG A 76 -4.82 -12.08 -8.52
CA ARG A 76 -5.03 -12.57 -9.88
C ARG A 76 -5.87 -11.62 -10.71
N TRP A 77 -5.80 -11.79 -12.02
CA TRP A 77 -6.67 -11.11 -12.97
C TRP A 77 -8.11 -11.61 -12.84
N ASP A 78 -9.06 -10.70 -13.01
CA ASP A 78 -10.48 -11.02 -13.08
C ASP A 78 -10.83 -11.48 -14.50
N THR A 79 -10.98 -12.79 -14.68
CA THR A 79 -11.30 -13.40 -15.97
C THR A 79 -12.75 -13.14 -16.40
N SER A 80 -13.63 -12.69 -15.48
CA SER A 80 -15.03 -12.38 -15.78
C SER A 80 -15.25 -10.96 -16.31
N ALA A 81 -14.21 -10.14 -16.40
CA ALA A 81 -14.31 -8.72 -16.75
C ALA A 81 -14.46 -8.42 -18.24
N GLY A 82 -14.82 -9.41 -19.07
CA GLY A 82 -15.14 -9.19 -20.49
C GLY A 82 -13.97 -8.69 -21.35
N GLY A 83 -12.75 -9.19 -21.11
CA GLY A 83 -11.55 -8.80 -21.83
C GLY A 83 -10.88 -7.52 -21.34
N ARG A 84 -11.38 -6.92 -20.26
CA ARG A 84 -10.75 -5.78 -19.59
C ARG A 84 -9.69 -6.26 -18.62
N ASP A 85 -8.57 -5.54 -18.56
CA ASP A 85 -7.50 -5.81 -17.61
C ASP A 85 -7.91 -5.31 -16.21
N GLN A 86 -8.59 -6.16 -15.47
CA GLN A 86 -9.00 -5.91 -14.08
C GLN A 86 -8.49 -7.02 -13.18
N VAL A 87 -8.19 -6.67 -11.93
CA VAL A 87 -7.80 -7.64 -10.90
C VAL A 87 -9.00 -8.03 -10.04
N CYS A 88 -8.99 -9.25 -9.51
CA CYS A 88 -10.00 -9.69 -8.57
C CYS A 88 -9.95 -8.84 -7.30
N LYS A 89 -11.12 -8.45 -6.79
CA LYS A 89 -11.28 -7.67 -5.56
C LYS A 89 -11.36 -8.54 -4.31
N GLU A 90 -10.72 -9.69 -4.35
CA GLU A 90 -10.57 -10.60 -3.24
C GLU A 90 -9.08 -10.71 -2.88
N HIS A 91 -8.78 -10.80 -1.58
CA HIS A 91 -7.41 -10.95 -1.08
C HIS A 91 -6.45 -9.89 -1.63
N ASP A 92 -6.90 -8.65 -1.68
CA ASP A 92 -6.17 -7.54 -2.32
C ASP A 92 -5.79 -6.39 -1.39
N HIS A 93 -6.12 -6.47 -0.10
CA HIS A 93 -5.89 -5.36 0.84
C HIS A 93 -4.42 -5.01 1.00
N ALA A 94 -3.57 -6.00 1.30
CA ALA A 94 -2.13 -5.75 1.40
C ALA A 94 -1.52 -5.41 0.03
N MET A 95 -2.04 -6.00 -1.05
CA MET A 95 -1.61 -5.68 -2.42
C MET A 95 -1.90 -4.24 -2.78
N ASP A 96 -3.08 -3.73 -2.44
CA ASP A 96 -3.43 -2.33 -2.64
C ASP A 96 -2.52 -1.39 -1.84
N ASP A 97 -2.27 -1.69 -0.59
CA ASP A 97 -1.41 -0.88 0.28
C ASP A 97 0.04 -0.84 -0.22
N ILE A 98 0.58 -1.97 -0.65
CA ILE A 98 1.91 -2.06 -1.24
C ILE A 98 1.97 -1.25 -2.54
N ARG A 99 0.96 -1.37 -3.38
CA ARG A 99 0.85 -0.60 -4.62
C ARG A 99 0.79 0.90 -4.37
N TYR A 100 0.02 1.34 -3.38
CA TYR A 100 -0.07 2.74 -2.99
C TYR A 100 1.29 3.28 -2.56
N PHE A 101 2.00 2.55 -1.74
CA PHE A 101 3.34 2.92 -1.32
C PHE A 101 4.32 2.95 -2.50
N ALA A 102 4.31 1.92 -3.33
CA ALA A 102 5.21 1.79 -4.47
C ALA A 102 5.08 2.97 -5.44
N VAL A 103 3.88 3.35 -5.80
CA VAL A 103 3.63 4.42 -6.77
C VAL A 103 3.77 5.80 -6.15
N THR A 104 3.21 5.99 -4.96
CA THR A 104 3.11 7.32 -4.35
C THR A 104 4.43 7.76 -3.72
N VAL A 105 5.20 6.83 -3.19
CA VAL A 105 6.43 7.13 -2.44
C VAL A 105 7.66 6.53 -3.11
N ALA A 106 7.76 5.22 -3.18
CA ALA A 106 9.01 4.54 -3.53
C ALA A 106 9.50 4.84 -4.95
N ALA A 107 8.61 4.92 -5.94
CA ALA A 107 8.98 5.20 -7.32
C ALA A 107 9.49 6.62 -7.54
N LYS A 108 9.11 7.57 -6.69
CA LYS A 108 9.48 8.97 -6.77
C LYS A 108 10.75 9.31 -5.99
N GLU A 109 11.16 8.42 -5.11
CA GLU A 109 12.37 8.59 -4.30
C GLU A 109 13.57 7.99 -5.00
N ARG A 110 14.63 8.78 -5.13
CA ARG A 110 15.90 8.33 -5.69
C ARG A 110 16.95 8.30 -4.58
N GLY A 111 17.50 7.12 -4.29
CA GLY A 111 18.69 6.97 -3.45
C GLY A 111 18.45 6.94 -1.95
N GLY A 112 17.31 6.51 -1.47
CA GLY A 112 17.03 6.30 -0.04
C GLY A 112 16.65 4.87 0.31
N SER A 113 16.86 4.48 1.56
CA SER A 113 16.28 3.26 2.12
C SER A 113 14.93 3.57 2.72
N TRP A 114 13.94 2.74 2.42
CA TRP A 114 12.60 2.84 2.97
C TRP A 114 12.20 1.59 3.71
N ALA A 115 11.57 1.78 4.87
CA ALA A 115 10.85 0.73 5.55
C ALA A 115 9.39 1.13 5.68
N GLY A 116 8.51 0.25 5.32
CA GLY A 116 7.08 0.45 5.44
C GLY A 116 6.43 -0.71 6.16
N SER A 117 5.29 -0.45 6.76
CA SER A 117 4.43 -1.46 7.35
C SER A 117 3.08 -1.43 6.69
N VAL A 118 2.60 -2.58 6.31
CA VAL A 118 1.26 -2.75 5.74
C VAL A 118 0.39 -3.32 6.83
N GLU A 119 -0.57 -2.55 7.26
CA GLU A 119 -1.55 -2.97 8.25
C GLU A 119 -2.88 -3.26 7.58
N ARG A 120 -3.42 -4.43 7.89
CA ARG A 120 -4.73 -4.81 7.42
C ARG A 120 -5.79 -3.95 8.11
N ARG A 121 -6.64 -3.31 7.33
CA ARG A 121 -7.80 -2.62 7.87
C ARG A 121 -8.75 -3.63 8.50
N ILE A 122 -8.97 -3.49 9.78
CA ILE A 122 -10.05 -4.19 10.50
C ILE A 122 -11.18 -3.18 10.64
N PHE A 123 -12.19 -3.34 9.82
CA PHE A 123 -13.45 -2.64 9.98
C PHE A 123 -14.56 -3.65 10.22
#